data_2f7ed1388ab2b6849f0efff4eae1109f
#
_entry.id   2f7ed1388ab2b6849f0efff4eae1109f
#
_cell.length_a   1.000
_cell.length_b   1.000
_cell.length_c   1.000
_cell.angle_alpha   90.00
_cell.angle_beta   90.00
_cell.angle_gamma   90.00
#
_symmetry.space_group_name_H-M   'P 1'
#
loop_
_entity.id
_entity.type
_entity.pdbx_description
1 polymer ?
#
loop_
_entity_poly.entity_id
_entity_poly.type
_entity_poly.pdbx_seq_one_letter_code
_entity_poly.pdbx_strand_id
1 'polypeptide(L)'
;MDFKILGKDLKVSAVGLGCMGMSHAYGSPADKNEMCELIAKAVDLGYNFFDTAEIYGTANNPHDNEELVGRALKPYRDKVIIATKFGIEFDKTSNATNPPLIPNSRPEVIRKSVEGSLKRLDTDHIDLYYQHRFDPNVPIEEVAGVMADLIKEGKITHWGMSEATEENIRKASSVCPLTAIQNRYSMMARHYESLFPVLEELNIGFVAFSPLANGFLSGKYNENSKFEKGTDYRTVMPQFTADGVR
;
A
#
# COMPACT_ATOMS: atom_id res chain seq x y z
N MET A 1 12.14 -11.41 15.32
CA MET A 1 11.09 -10.49 14.83
C MET A 1 9.84 -10.67 15.67
N ASP A 2 9.24 -9.58 16.17
CA ASP A 2 7.94 -9.64 16.86
C ASP A 2 6.81 -9.71 15.85
N PHE A 3 5.67 -10.26 16.26
CA PHE A 3 4.48 -10.39 15.43
C PHE A 3 3.30 -9.64 16.06
N LYS A 4 2.39 -9.19 15.22
CA LYS A 4 1.12 -8.55 15.56
C LYS A 4 -0.02 -9.27 14.84
N ILE A 5 -1.22 -9.15 15.40
CA ILE A 5 -2.45 -9.60 14.75
C ILE A 5 -3.18 -8.36 14.23
N LEU A 6 -3.46 -8.33 12.94
CA LEU A 6 -4.34 -7.34 12.32
C LEU A 6 -5.75 -7.93 12.25
N GLY A 7 -6.73 -7.14 12.67
CA GLY A 7 -8.11 -7.61 12.73
C GLY A 7 -8.25 -8.84 13.62
N LYS A 8 -8.96 -9.84 13.09
CA LYS A 8 -9.30 -11.05 13.85
C LYS A 8 -8.14 -12.03 13.95
N ASP A 9 -7.40 -12.26 12.86
CA ASP A 9 -6.52 -13.44 12.76
C ASP A 9 -5.31 -13.25 11.80
N LEU A 10 -5.16 -12.12 11.12
CA LEU A 10 -4.04 -11.92 10.19
C LEU A 10 -2.73 -11.63 10.95
N LYS A 11 -1.89 -12.65 11.08
CA LYS A 11 -0.62 -12.55 11.79
C LYS A 11 0.50 -12.01 10.89
N VAL A 12 1.00 -10.84 11.21
CA VAL A 12 2.06 -10.15 10.47
C VAL A 12 3.28 -9.86 11.34
N SER A 13 4.46 -9.74 10.73
CA SER A 13 5.63 -9.17 11.42
C SER A 13 5.34 -7.73 11.83
N ALA A 14 5.78 -7.34 13.04
CA ALA A 14 5.52 -6.00 13.59
C ALA A 14 6.09 -4.87 12.71
N VAL A 15 7.10 -5.19 11.89
CA VAL A 15 7.64 -4.34 10.84
C VAL A 15 7.40 -5.02 9.50
N GLY A 16 6.64 -4.36 8.62
CA GLY A 16 6.44 -4.79 7.24
C GLY A 16 7.43 -4.13 6.29
N LEU A 17 7.69 -4.75 5.15
CA LEU A 17 8.50 -4.18 4.08
C LEU A 17 7.60 -3.53 3.02
N GLY A 18 7.60 -2.18 2.96
CA GLY A 18 6.99 -1.45 1.86
C GLY A 18 7.87 -1.51 0.61
N CYS A 19 7.34 -2.07 -0.46
CA CYS A 19 8.08 -2.31 -1.70
C CYS A 19 8.01 -1.13 -2.70
N MET A 20 7.19 -0.11 -2.47
CA MET A 20 6.96 1.00 -3.38
C MET A 20 8.27 1.62 -3.91
N GLY A 21 9.21 1.90 -3.03
CA GLY A 21 10.46 2.58 -3.38
C GLY A 21 11.41 1.77 -4.26
N MET A 22 11.11 0.51 -4.54
CA MET A 22 11.92 -0.34 -5.42
C MET A 22 11.72 0.02 -6.91
N SER A 23 10.55 0.57 -7.27
CA SER A 23 10.21 0.91 -8.66
C SER A 23 9.40 2.20 -8.83
N HIS A 24 9.06 2.90 -7.74
CA HIS A 24 8.17 4.06 -7.79
C HIS A 24 8.57 5.15 -6.79
N ALA A 25 8.40 6.41 -7.19
CA ALA A 25 8.38 7.61 -6.37
C ALA A 25 9.70 8.07 -5.72
N TYR A 26 10.77 7.32 -5.74
CA TYR A 26 12.06 7.68 -5.11
C TYR A 26 13.24 7.66 -6.07
N GLY A 27 13.05 8.14 -7.28
CA GLY A 27 14.04 8.12 -8.35
C GLY A 27 13.77 7.01 -9.36
N SER A 28 14.78 6.70 -10.17
CA SER A 28 14.69 5.63 -11.16
C SER A 28 14.49 4.26 -10.48
N PRO A 29 13.73 3.33 -11.10
CA PRO A 29 13.59 1.97 -10.58
C PRO A 29 14.94 1.31 -10.30
N ALA A 30 15.03 0.62 -9.17
CA ALA A 30 16.20 -0.14 -8.79
C ALA A 30 16.38 -1.41 -9.65
N ASP A 31 17.59 -2.01 -9.63
CA ASP A 31 17.81 -3.29 -10.30
C ASP A 31 16.91 -4.39 -9.69
N LYS A 32 16.20 -5.11 -10.57
CA LYS A 32 15.22 -6.12 -10.13
C LYS A 32 15.85 -7.32 -9.43
N ASN A 33 17.07 -7.69 -9.79
CA ASN A 33 17.75 -8.83 -9.15
C ASN A 33 18.23 -8.45 -7.76
N GLU A 34 18.81 -7.26 -7.61
CA GLU A 34 19.18 -6.72 -6.29
C GLU A 34 17.95 -6.60 -5.36
N MET A 35 16.80 -6.18 -5.90
CA MET A 35 15.58 -6.09 -5.10
C MET A 35 15.01 -7.47 -4.73
N CYS A 36 15.13 -8.47 -5.60
CA CYS A 36 14.78 -9.85 -5.24
C CYS A 36 15.68 -10.39 -4.12
N GLU A 37 16.97 -10.13 -4.16
CA GLU A 37 17.92 -10.52 -3.11
C GLU A 37 17.62 -9.80 -1.78
N LEU A 38 17.26 -8.50 -1.84
CA LEU A 38 16.84 -7.73 -0.67
C LEU A 38 15.58 -8.31 -0.03
N ILE A 39 14.57 -8.66 -0.84
CA ILE A 39 13.32 -9.29 -0.36
C ILE A 39 13.62 -10.66 0.27
N ALA A 40 14.45 -11.49 -0.36
CA ALA A 40 14.85 -12.78 0.17
C ALA A 40 15.55 -12.62 1.54
N LYS A 41 16.47 -11.67 1.64
CA LYS A 41 17.14 -11.36 2.92
C LYS A 41 16.17 -10.85 3.99
N ALA A 42 15.14 -10.08 3.61
CA ALA A 42 14.11 -9.66 4.55
C ALA A 42 13.33 -10.88 5.10
N VAL A 43 12.98 -11.84 4.24
CA VAL A 43 12.33 -13.11 4.67
C VAL A 43 13.24 -13.86 5.66
N ASP A 44 14.53 -14.00 5.36
CA ASP A 44 15.51 -14.66 6.24
C ASP A 44 15.65 -13.96 7.61
N LEU A 45 15.47 -12.64 7.65
CA LEU A 45 15.44 -11.85 8.89
C LEU A 45 14.10 -11.94 9.65
N GLY A 46 13.13 -12.69 9.13
CA GLY A 46 11.83 -12.94 9.75
C GLY A 46 10.73 -11.96 9.38
N TYR A 47 10.91 -11.13 8.35
CA TYR A 47 9.80 -10.38 7.77
C TYR A 47 8.84 -11.34 7.08
N ASN A 48 7.55 -11.22 7.38
CA ASN A 48 6.51 -11.93 6.64
C ASN A 48 5.47 -11.01 6.01
N PHE A 49 5.57 -9.70 6.17
CA PHE A 49 4.58 -8.74 5.68
C PHE A 49 5.19 -7.82 4.61
N PHE A 50 4.74 -7.96 3.37
CA PHE A 50 5.22 -7.24 2.19
C PHE A 50 4.08 -6.46 1.55
N ASP A 51 4.30 -5.14 1.34
CA ASP A 51 3.28 -4.22 0.86
C ASP A 51 3.66 -3.64 -0.50
N THR A 52 2.76 -3.79 -1.46
CA THR A 52 2.85 -3.22 -2.81
C THR A 52 1.54 -2.52 -3.21
N ALA A 53 1.37 -2.17 -4.46
CA ALA A 53 0.10 -1.73 -5.08
C ALA A 53 0.16 -1.92 -6.59
N GLU A 54 -1.02 -2.07 -7.23
CA GLU A 54 -1.12 -2.23 -8.69
C GLU A 54 -0.51 -1.07 -9.48
N ILE A 55 -0.42 0.12 -8.87
CA ILE A 55 0.05 1.35 -9.51
C ILE A 55 1.50 1.73 -9.16
N TYR A 56 2.23 0.90 -8.41
CA TYR A 56 3.61 1.19 -8.04
C TYR A 56 4.60 0.84 -9.16
N GLY A 57 4.56 1.64 -10.22
CA GLY A 57 5.48 1.55 -11.34
C GLY A 57 5.69 2.93 -11.96
N THR A 58 6.11 2.94 -13.21
CA THR A 58 6.25 4.16 -14.02
C THR A 58 5.06 4.31 -14.97
N ALA A 59 4.89 5.47 -15.60
CA ALA A 59 3.84 5.67 -16.60
C ALA A 59 3.90 4.64 -17.74
N ASN A 60 5.11 4.17 -18.09
CA ASN A 60 5.31 3.17 -19.16
C ASN A 60 5.11 1.72 -18.68
N ASN A 61 5.28 1.45 -17.39
CA ASN A 61 5.02 0.15 -16.77
C ASN A 61 4.39 0.38 -15.38
N PRO A 62 3.09 0.65 -15.30
CA PRO A 62 2.41 1.04 -14.06
C PRO A 62 2.36 -0.10 -13.02
N HIS A 63 2.57 -1.34 -13.43
CA HIS A 63 2.44 -2.53 -12.60
C HIS A 63 3.77 -3.20 -12.23
N ASP A 64 4.89 -2.57 -12.53
CA ASP A 64 6.25 -3.13 -12.39
C ASP A 64 6.56 -3.66 -10.99
N ASN A 65 6.01 -3.02 -9.97
CA ASN A 65 6.25 -3.41 -8.57
C ASN A 65 5.59 -4.74 -8.20
N GLU A 66 4.34 -4.98 -8.60
CA GLU A 66 3.69 -6.27 -8.35
C GLU A 66 4.40 -7.44 -9.07
N GLU A 67 4.89 -7.22 -10.30
CA GLU A 67 5.67 -8.22 -11.03
C GLU A 67 6.99 -8.54 -10.31
N LEU A 68 7.67 -7.51 -9.79
CA LEU A 68 8.89 -7.66 -9.00
C LEU A 68 8.62 -8.43 -7.70
N VAL A 69 7.61 -8.00 -6.94
CA VAL A 69 7.26 -8.60 -5.65
C VAL A 69 6.80 -10.05 -5.83
N GLY A 70 5.96 -10.32 -6.83
CA GLY A 70 5.51 -11.67 -7.16
C GLY A 70 6.68 -12.60 -7.48
N ARG A 71 7.60 -12.17 -8.39
CA ARG A 71 8.82 -12.92 -8.71
C ARG A 71 9.67 -13.21 -7.46
N ALA A 72 9.87 -12.22 -6.61
CA ALA A 72 10.76 -12.33 -5.45
C ALA A 72 10.16 -13.21 -4.35
N LEU A 73 8.84 -13.14 -4.14
CA LEU A 73 8.15 -13.87 -3.06
C LEU A 73 7.64 -15.25 -3.47
N LYS A 74 7.65 -15.60 -4.75
CA LYS A 74 7.20 -16.91 -5.23
C LYS A 74 7.80 -18.11 -4.44
N PRO A 75 9.11 -18.14 -4.14
CA PRO A 75 9.70 -19.25 -3.36
C PRO A 75 9.24 -19.28 -1.89
N TYR A 76 8.64 -18.19 -1.39
CA TYR A 76 8.29 -18.00 0.02
C TYR A 76 6.78 -17.87 0.24
N ARG A 77 5.96 -18.07 -0.82
CA ARG A 77 4.53 -17.73 -0.82
C ARG A 77 3.76 -18.19 0.43
N ASP A 78 4.00 -19.42 0.84
CA ASP A 78 3.32 -20.03 2.00
C ASP A 78 3.79 -19.50 3.37
N LYS A 79 4.80 -18.66 3.39
CA LYS A 79 5.41 -18.12 4.63
C LYS A 79 5.20 -16.62 4.79
N VAL A 80 4.65 -15.96 3.78
CA VAL A 80 4.54 -14.51 3.72
C VAL A 80 3.11 -14.04 3.52
N ILE A 81 2.85 -12.84 3.94
CA ILE A 81 1.62 -12.08 3.74
C ILE A 81 1.90 -11.01 2.70
N ILE A 82 1.19 -11.09 1.58
CA ILE A 82 1.28 -10.10 0.50
C ILE A 82 0.09 -9.16 0.60
N ALA A 83 0.37 -7.88 0.81
CA ALA A 83 -0.61 -6.81 0.71
C ALA A 83 -0.44 -6.07 -0.61
N THR A 84 -1.53 -5.85 -1.33
CA THR A 84 -1.56 -4.96 -2.49
C THR A 84 -2.82 -4.09 -2.49
N LYS A 85 -2.91 -3.15 -3.44
CA LYS A 85 -3.93 -2.11 -3.40
C LYS A 85 -4.53 -1.88 -4.78
N PHE A 86 -5.83 -1.56 -4.81
CA PHE A 86 -6.61 -1.23 -6.02
C PHE A 86 -7.24 0.16 -5.92
N GLY A 87 -7.88 0.56 -7.00
CA GLY A 87 -8.80 1.69 -7.01
C GLY A 87 -8.14 3.02 -7.32
N ILE A 88 -6.96 3.02 -7.95
CA ILE A 88 -6.34 4.21 -8.52
C ILE A 88 -5.92 3.92 -9.96
N GLU A 89 -6.24 4.83 -10.86
CA GLU A 89 -5.82 4.82 -12.26
C GLU A 89 -5.03 6.09 -12.59
N PHE A 90 -4.12 6.01 -13.57
CA PHE A 90 -3.54 7.20 -14.16
C PHE A 90 -4.58 7.92 -15.03
N ASP A 91 -4.63 9.26 -14.95
CA ASP A 91 -5.45 10.06 -15.84
C ASP A 91 -4.96 9.92 -17.28
N LYS A 92 -5.68 9.12 -18.07
CA LYS A 92 -5.39 8.87 -19.49
C LYS A 92 -5.65 10.08 -20.37
N THR A 93 -6.31 11.12 -19.87
CA THR A 93 -6.57 12.38 -20.58
C THR A 93 -5.41 13.36 -20.42
N SER A 94 -4.53 13.13 -19.44
CA SER A 94 -3.36 13.96 -19.16
C SER A 94 -2.21 13.62 -20.09
N ASN A 95 -1.62 14.65 -20.72
CA ASN A 95 -0.39 14.55 -21.49
C ASN A 95 0.88 14.73 -20.63
N ALA A 96 0.75 14.82 -19.31
CA ALA A 96 1.87 14.97 -18.41
C ALA A 96 2.72 13.68 -18.37
N THR A 97 4.04 13.84 -18.23
CA THR A 97 4.97 12.70 -18.05
C THR A 97 4.62 11.89 -16.79
N ASN A 98 4.04 12.53 -15.78
CA ASN A 98 3.51 11.91 -14.58
C ASN A 98 2.03 12.31 -14.43
N PRO A 99 1.09 11.54 -15.02
CA PRO A 99 -0.33 11.87 -15.02
C PRO A 99 -0.90 11.91 -13.59
N PRO A 100 -1.90 12.75 -13.33
CA PRO A 100 -2.65 12.70 -12.07
C PRO A 100 -3.25 11.31 -11.82
N LEU A 101 -3.37 10.95 -10.55
CA LEU A 101 -4.02 9.72 -10.11
C LEU A 101 -5.51 9.98 -9.86
N ILE A 102 -6.36 9.14 -10.43
CA ILE A 102 -7.81 9.23 -10.30
C ILE A 102 -8.31 8.02 -9.51
N PRO A 103 -9.05 8.20 -8.40
CA PRO A 103 -9.75 7.10 -7.74
C PRO A 103 -10.80 6.47 -8.65
N ASN A 104 -10.85 5.14 -8.70
CA ASN A 104 -11.85 4.38 -9.44
C ASN A 104 -12.11 3.04 -8.75
N SER A 105 -13.16 3.00 -7.94
CA SER A 105 -13.54 1.81 -7.15
C SER A 105 -14.85 1.19 -7.63
N ARG A 106 -15.21 1.34 -8.90
CA ARG A 106 -16.40 0.67 -9.46
C ARG A 106 -16.24 -0.85 -9.42
N PRO A 107 -17.30 -1.62 -9.16
CA PRO A 107 -17.25 -3.08 -9.02
C PRO A 107 -16.51 -3.81 -10.15
N GLU A 108 -16.77 -3.44 -11.39
CA GLU A 108 -16.12 -4.04 -12.56
C GLU A 108 -14.60 -3.71 -12.61
N VAL A 109 -14.19 -2.54 -12.11
CA VAL A 109 -12.78 -2.14 -12.03
C VAL A 109 -12.09 -2.93 -10.93
N ILE A 110 -12.70 -3.03 -9.75
CA ILE A 110 -12.16 -3.83 -8.64
C ILE A 110 -11.92 -5.28 -9.08
N ARG A 111 -12.91 -5.90 -9.73
CA ARG A 111 -12.80 -7.29 -10.20
C ARG A 111 -11.69 -7.45 -11.25
N LYS A 112 -11.54 -6.48 -12.16
CA LYS A 112 -10.44 -6.48 -13.13
C LYS A 112 -9.08 -6.28 -12.44
N SER A 113 -9.00 -5.40 -11.46
CA SER A 113 -7.77 -5.12 -10.70
C SER A 113 -7.30 -6.35 -9.94
N VAL A 114 -8.19 -7.05 -9.23
CA VAL A 114 -7.80 -8.25 -8.47
C VAL A 114 -7.26 -9.35 -9.38
N GLU A 115 -7.90 -9.61 -10.53
CA GLU A 115 -7.40 -10.60 -11.51
C GLU A 115 -6.03 -10.21 -12.06
N GLY A 116 -5.84 -8.92 -12.33
CA GLY A 116 -4.55 -8.40 -12.76
C GLY A 116 -3.47 -8.58 -11.70
N SER A 117 -3.77 -8.24 -10.43
CA SER A 117 -2.84 -8.37 -9.31
C SER A 117 -2.48 -9.83 -9.04
N LEU A 118 -3.45 -10.75 -9.04
CA LEU A 118 -3.20 -12.20 -8.90
C LEU A 118 -2.22 -12.72 -9.95
N LYS A 119 -2.43 -12.30 -11.21
CA LYS A 119 -1.55 -12.69 -12.33
C LYS A 119 -0.13 -12.13 -12.17
N ARG A 120 0.02 -10.84 -11.81
CA ARG A 120 1.34 -10.20 -11.68
C ARG A 120 2.11 -10.69 -10.46
N LEU A 121 1.40 -10.95 -9.37
CA LEU A 121 1.97 -11.52 -8.15
C LEU A 121 2.24 -13.02 -8.27
N ASP A 122 1.78 -13.68 -9.34
CA ASP A 122 1.92 -15.12 -9.59
C ASP A 122 1.42 -15.96 -8.40
N THR A 123 0.21 -15.66 -7.93
CA THR A 123 -0.42 -16.28 -6.76
C THR A 123 -1.91 -16.52 -7.01
N ASP A 124 -2.50 -17.46 -6.31
CA ASP A 124 -3.93 -17.78 -6.38
C ASP A 124 -4.80 -16.93 -5.44
N HIS A 125 -4.17 -16.27 -4.44
CA HIS A 125 -4.87 -15.37 -3.53
C HIS A 125 -3.98 -14.21 -3.07
N ILE A 126 -4.62 -13.12 -2.64
CA ILE A 126 -3.99 -11.98 -1.98
C ILE A 126 -4.36 -12.04 -0.50
N ASP A 127 -3.37 -11.91 0.40
CA ASP A 127 -3.62 -12.01 1.85
C ASP A 127 -4.33 -10.77 2.40
N LEU A 128 -3.96 -9.57 1.93
CA LEU A 128 -4.58 -8.33 2.36
C LEU A 128 -4.74 -7.37 1.18
N TYR A 129 -5.99 -7.06 0.82
CA TYR A 129 -6.30 -6.22 -0.33
C TYR A 129 -6.87 -4.89 0.12
N TYR A 130 -6.19 -3.78 -0.20
CA TYR A 130 -6.59 -2.46 0.23
C TYR A 130 -7.29 -1.65 -0.86
N GLN A 131 -8.37 -0.94 -0.52
CA GLN A 131 -8.77 0.23 -1.29
C GLN A 131 -7.72 1.33 -1.08
N HIS A 132 -6.99 1.70 -2.15
CA HIS A 132 -5.83 2.59 -2.05
C HIS A 132 -6.21 4.03 -1.70
N ARG A 133 -7.32 4.52 -2.29
CA ARG A 133 -7.93 5.82 -1.98
C ARG A 133 -9.44 5.71 -2.08
N PHE A 134 -10.13 6.49 -1.25
CA PHE A 134 -11.57 6.60 -1.31
C PHE A 134 -12.00 7.19 -2.66
N ASP A 135 -13.00 6.57 -3.30
CA ASP A 135 -13.64 7.06 -4.50
C ASP A 135 -14.99 7.71 -4.12
N PRO A 136 -15.13 9.04 -4.24
CA PRO A 136 -16.36 9.72 -3.86
C PRO A 136 -17.55 9.41 -4.77
N ASN A 137 -17.31 8.77 -5.91
CA ASN A 137 -18.36 8.45 -6.90
C ASN A 137 -18.97 7.06 -6.68
N VAL A 138 -18.41 6.24 -5.77
CA VAL A 138 -18.87 4.89 -5.47
C VAL A 138 -19.14 4.75 -3.99
N PRO A 139 -20.37 4.38 -3.57
CA PRO A 139 -20.68 4.13 -2.17
C PRO A 139 -19.71 3.10 -1.56
N ILE A 140 -19.17 3.39 -0.38
CA ILE A 140 -18.21 2.49 0.25
C ILE A 140 -18.82 1.13 0.61
N GLU A 141 -20.12 1.08 0.84
CA GLU A 141 -20.88 -0.13 1.07
C GLU A 141 -20.89 -1.06 -0.16
N GLU A 142 -20.94 -0.48 -1.37
CA GLU A 142 -20.83 -1.24 -2.62
C GLU A 142 -19.43 -1.84 -2.79
N VAL A 143 -18.38 -1.05 -2.50
CA VAL A 143 -16.99 -1.55 -2.47
C VAL A 143 -16.85 -2.70 -1.46
N ALA A 144 -17.36 -2.53 -0.25
CA ALA A 144 -17.33 -3.55 0.80
C ALA A 144 -18.08 -4.83 0.40
N GLY A 145 -19.20 -4.69 -0.34
CA GLY A 145 -19.92 -5.82 -0.91
C GLY A 145 -19.07 -6.63 -1.89
N VAL A 146 -18.33 -5.95 -2.78
CA VAL A 146 -17.38 -6.62 -3.70
C VAL A 146 -16.27 -7.33 -2.91
N MET A 147 -15.75 -6.72 -1.84
CA MET A 147 -14.72 -7.38 -1.00
C MET A 147 -15.25 -8.65 -0.34
N ALA A 148 -16.49 -8.63 0.16
CA ALA A 148 -17.13 -9.83 0.72
C ALA A 148 -17.25 -10.96 -0.33
N ASP A 149 -17.60 -10.63 -1.56
CA ASP A 149 -17.63 -11.57 -2.67
C ASP A 149 -16.24 -12.16 -2.97
N LEU A 150 -15.21 -11.30 -3.07
CA LEU A 150 -13.86 -11.73 -3.37
C LEU A 150 -13.26 -12.64 -2.28
N ILE A 151 -13.63 -12.40 -1.01
CA ILE A 151 -13.27 -13.27 0.12
C ILE A 151 -13.96 -14.62 -0.05
N LYS A 152 -15.26 -14.64 -0.36
CA LYS A 152 -16.02 -15.87 -0.60
C LYS A 152 -15.51 -16.65 -1.81
N GLU A 153 -15.03 -15.97 -2.84
CA GLU A 153 -14.41 -16.56 -4.03
C GLU A 153 -12.99 -17.08 -3.75
N GLY A 154 -12.41 -16.78 -2.59
CA GLY A 154 -11.05 -17.16 -2.23
C GLY A 154 -9.95 -16.37 -2.93
N LYS A 155 -10.29 -15.29 -3.63
CA LYS A 155 -9.32 -14.43 -4.33
C LYS A 155 -8.53 -13.51 -3.40
N ILE A 156 -9.15 -13.13 -2.28
CA ILE A 156 -8.50 -12.42 -1.19
C ILE A 156 -8.88 -13.08 0.13
N THR A 157 -8.03 -12.96 1.14
CA THR A 157 -8.36 -13.51 2.48
C THR A 157 -8.82 -12.41 3.43
N HIS A 158 -8.26 -11.21 3.31
CA HIS A 158 -8.55 -10.05 4.16
C HIS A 158 -8.60 -8.79 3.31
N TRP A 159 -9.27 -7.75 3.82
CA TRP A 159 -9.29 -6.48 3.15
C TRP A 159 -9.14 -5.30 4.11
N GLY A 160 -8.80 -4.15 3.56
CA GLY A 160 -8.59 -2.93 4.30
C GLY A 160 -8.77 -1.67 3.45
N MET A 161 -8.56 -0.52 4.06
CA MET A 161 -8.61 0.78 3.40
C MET A 161 -7.37 1.60 3.74
N SER A 162 -6.99 2.51 2.83
CA SER A 162 -5.91 3.46 3.06
C SER A 162 -6.44 4.89 3.10
N GLU A 163 -6.00 5.66 4.09
CA GLU A 163 -6.40 7.06 4.34
C GLU A 163 -7.92 7.25 4.47
N ALA A 164 -8.60 6.31 5.14
CA ALA A 164 -10.03 6.31 5.36
C ALA A 164 -10.44 7.24 6.51
N THR A 165 -11.65 7.77 6.42
CA THR A 165 -12.32 8.51 7.51
C THR A 165 -13.07 7.54 8.44
N GLU A 166 -13.38 7.97 9.68
CA GLU A 166 -14.18 7.17 10.62
C GLU A 166 -15.54 6.78 10.00
N GLU A 167 -16.21 7.70 9.33
CA GLU A 167 -17.49 7.43 8.67
C GLU A 167 -17.39 6.28 7.66
N ASN A 168 -16.37 6.33 6.78
CA ASN A 168 -16.15 5.28 5.78
C ASN A 168 -15.77 3.95 6.41
N ILE A 169 -14.96 3.96 7.47
CA ILE A 169 -14.59 2.77 8.23
C ILE A 169 -15.83 2.08 8.80
N ARG A 170 -16.72 2.84 9.46
CA ARG A 170 -17.96 2.30 10.06
C ARG A 170 -18.91 1.75 8.99
N LYS A 171 -19.15 2.50 7.91
CA LYS A 171 -20.00 2.04 6.78
C LYS A 171 -19.44 0.77 6.13
N ALA A 172 -18.17 0.75 5.79
CA ALA A 172 -17.52 -0.41 5.20
C ALA A 172 -17.59 -1.64 6.10
N SER A 173 -17.26 -1.48 7.39
CA SER A 173 -17.26 -2.57 8.37
C SER A 173 -18.64 -3.16 8.62
N SER A 174 -19.72 -2.37 8.42
CA SER A 174 -21.11 -2.86 8.57
C SER A 174 -21.52 -3.86 7.50
N VAL A 175 -20.83 -3.85 6.34
CA VAL A 175 -21.11 -4.74 5.20
C VAL A 175 -20.09 -5.89 5.18
N CYS A 176 -18.80 -5.56 5.28
CA CYS A 176 -17.71 -6.54 5.31
C CYS A 176 -16.66 -6.06 6.34
N PRO A 177 -16.42 -6.81 7.44
CA PRO A 177 -15.48 -6.39 8.47
C PRO A 177 -14.10 -6.10 7.89
N LEU A 178 -13.54 -4.93 8.23
CA LEU A 178 -12.21 -4.52 7.85
C LEU A 178 -11.15 -5.23 8.72
N THR A 179 -10.06 -5.63 8.11
CA THR A 179 -8.92 -6.21 8.83
C THR A 179 -7.92 -5.15 9.25
N ALA A 180 -7.66 -4.17 8.39
CA ALA A 180 -6.67 -3.14 8.65
C ALA A 180 -7.00 -1.80 7.98
N ILE A 181 -6.54 -0.73 8.62
CA ILE A 181 -6.45 0.61 8.02
C ILE A 181 -4.97 0.94 7.85
N GLN A 182 -4.58 1.39 6.64
CA GLN A 182 -3.23 1.82 6.35
C GLN A 182 -3.17 3.34 6.17
N ASN A 183 -2.63 4.04 7.16
CA ASN A 183 -2.56 5.50 7.14
C ASN A 183 -1.13 6.00 7.39
N ARG A 184 -0.85 7.23 6.95
CA ARG A 184 0.42 7.90 7.27
C ARG A 184 0.51 8.12 8.79
N TYR A 185 1.59 7.59 9.38
CA TYR A 185 1.84 7.81 10.80
C TYR A 185 3.34 7.88 11.11
N SER A 186 3.75 8.97 11.74
CA SER A 186 5.12 9.21 12.17
C SER A 186 5.15 10.25 13.29
N MET A 187 6.32 10.54 13.84
CA MET A 187 6.49 11.65 14.79
C MET A 187 6.02 13.01 14.22
N MET A 188 6.01 13.17 12.90
CA MET A 188 5.60 14.39 12.19
C MET A 188 4.17 14.34 11.65
N ALA A 189 3.48 13.20 11.69
CA ALA A 189 2.15 13.03 11.12
C ALA A 189 1.27 12.19 12.07
N ARG A 190 0.53 12.89 12.95
CA ARG A 190 -0.26 12.28 14.04
C ARG A 190 -1.77 12.52 13.91
N HIS A 191 -2.22 13.11 12.81
CA HIS A 191 -3.62 13.53 12.63
C HIS A 191 -4.62 12.38 12.57
N TYR A 192 -4.16 11.14 12.36
CA TYR A 192 -5.01 9.95 12.38
C TYR A 192 -5.17 9.29 13.76
N GLU A 193 -4.58 9.86 14.81
CA GLU A 193 -4.76 9.30 16.18
C GLU A 193 -6.22 9.34 16.65
N SER A 194 -7.01 10.27 16.12
CA SER A 194 -8.46 10.32 16.38
C SER A 194 -9.22 9.08 15.92
N LEU A 195 -8.64 8.26 15.03
CA LEU A 195 -9.24 7.00 14.59
C LEU A 195 -8.97 5.82 15.53
N PHE A 196 -7.99 5.91 16.42
CA PHE A 196 -7.62 4.76 17.27
C PHE A 196 -8.79 4.20 18.07
N PRO A 197 -9.67 5.02 18.71
CA PRO A 197 -10.82 4.48 19.44
C PRO A 197 -11.77 3.63 18.56
N VAL A 198 -12.08 4.07 17.34
CA VAL A 198 -12.96 3.31 16.44
C VAL A 198 -12.27 2.05 15.90
N LEU A 199 -10.95 2.07 15.70
CA LEU A 199 -10.22 0.89 15.28
C LEU A 199 -10.19 -0.16 16.39
N GLU A 200 -10.01 0.25 17.64
CA GLU A 200 -10.10 -0.64 18.80
C GLU A 200 -11.52 -1.21 18.96
N GLU A 201 -12.55 -0.36 18.89
CA GLU A 201 -13.96 -0.77 18.97
C GLU A 201 -14.31 -1.85 17.93
N LEU A 202 -13.84 -1.68 16.69
CA LEU A 202 -14.14 -2.57 15.57
C LEU A 202 -13.11 -3.70 15.39
N ASN A 203 -12.11 -3.80 16.26
CA ASN A 203 -11.00 -4.75 16.15
C ASN A 203 -10.28 -4.68 14.79
N ILE A 204 -9.93 -3.48 14.36
CA ILE A 204 -9.23 -3.22 13.09
C ILE A 204 -7.76 -2.89 13.37
N GLY A 205 -6.83 -3.55 12.68
CA GLY A 205 -5.42 -3.27 12.81
C GLY A 205 -5.02 -1.92 12.17
N PHE A 206 -4.03 -1.25 12.76
CA PHE A 206 -3.46 -0.03 12.18
C PHE A 206 -2.08 -0.32 11.57
N VAL A 207 -1.92 -0.01 10.28
CA VAL A 207 -0.65 -0.15 9.54
C VAL A 207 -0.13 1.24 9.21
N ALA A 208 1.02 1.60 9.79
CA ALA A 208 1.66 2.89 9.56
C ALA A 208 2.48 2.87 8.28
N PHE A 209 2.17 3.74 7.30
CA PHE A 209 3.10 3.99 6.20
C PHE A 209 3.92 5.27 6.43
N SER A 210 5.09 5.34 5.82
CA SER A 210 6.07 6.43 5.97
C SER A 210 6.43 6.76 7.44
N PRO A 211 6.72 5.77 8.31
CA PRO A 211 7.03 6.02 9.72
C PRO A 211 8.29 6.87 9.91
N LEU A 212 9.19 6.90 8.92
CA LEU A 212 10.38 7.76 8.89
C LEU A 212 10.16 9.06 8.08
N ALA A 213 8.92 9.49 7.85
CA ALA A 213 8.58 10.69 7.10
C ALA A 213 9.33 10.76 5.75
N ASN A 214 9.25 9.67 4.96
CA ASN A 214 9.93 9.53 3.66
C ASN A 214 11.47 9.61 3.74
N GLY A 215 12.02 9.22 4.87
CA GLY A 215 13.46 9.24 5.18
C GLY A 215 13.92 10.50 5.90
N PHE A 216 13.07 11.51 6.08
CA PHE A 216 13.43 12.75 6.79
C PHE A 216 13.92 12.46 8.22
N LEU A 217 13.21 11.62 8.96
CA LEU A 217 13.56 11.25 10.34
C LEU A 217 14.77 10.29 10.46
N SER A 218 15.37 9.89 9.35
CA SER A 218 16.56 9.03 9.37
C SER A 218 17.85 9.79 9.69
N GLY A 219 17.86 11.13 9.64
CA GLY A 219 19.05 11.95 9.74
C GLY A 219 19.96 11.92 8.50
N LYS A 220 19.55 11.21 7.44
CA LYS A 220 20.35 11.10 6.20
C LYS A 220 20.32 12.38 5.36
N TYR A 221 19.23 13.15 5.44
CA TYR A 221 18.98 14.30 4.58
C TYR A 221 19.12 15.62 5.35
N ASN A 222 19.61 16.65 4.65
CA ASN A 222 19.82 18.00 5.16
C ASN A 222 19.50 19.03 4.06
N GLU A 223 19.71 20.31 4.33
CA GLU A 223 19.44 21.44 3.41
C GLU A 223 20.19 21.37 2.07
N ASN A 224 21.27 20.60 2.00
CA ASN A 224 22.06 20.42 0.78
C ASN A 224 21.64 19.17 -0.01
N SER A 225 20.70 18.38 0.49
CA SER A 225 20.24 17.17 -0.16
C SER A 225 19.50 17.51 -1.46
N LYS A 226 19.82 16.77 -2.52
CA LYS A 226 19.23 16.93 -3.85
C LYS A 226 18.50 15.66 -4.24
N PHE A 227 17.34 15.83 -4.85
CA PHE A 227 16.50 14.74 -5.35
C PHE A 227 16.29 14.90 -6.85
N GLU A 228 16.13 13.79 -7.54
CA GLU A 228 15.92 13.77 -9.00
C GLU A 228 14.55 14.33 -9.35
N LYS A 229 14.53 15.42 -10.14
CA LYS A 229 13.27 16.05 -10.56
C LYS A 229 12.49 15.13 -11.51
N GLY A 230 11.18 15.03 -11.27
CA GLY A 230 10.27 14.26 -12.11
C GLY A 230 10.12 12.78 -11.74
N THR A 231 11.08 12.19 -11.02
CA THR A 231 11.05 10.78 -10.60
C THR A 231 11.02 10.62 -9.07
N ASP A 232 11.59 11.59 -8.33
CA ASP A 232 11.61 11.59 -6.87
C ASP A 232 10.62 12.62 -6.33
N TYR A 233 9.54 12.16 -5.72
CA TYR A 233 8.48 13.03 -5.24
C TYR A 233 8.85 13.82 -3.98
N ARG A 234 10.00 13.54 -3.33
CA ARG A 234 10.55 14.37 -2.25
C ARG A 234 10.88 15.79 -2.72
N THR A 235 11.08 15.99 -4.03
CA THR A 235 11.27 17.30 -4.64
C THR A 235 10.12 18.28 -4.41
N VAL A 236 8.90 17.77 -4.14
CA VAL A 236 7.69 18.56 -3.91
C VAL A 236 7.16 18.46 -2.47
N MET A 237 7.85 17.73 -1.60
CA MET A 237 7.42 17.56 -0.21
C MET A 237 7.91 18.71 0.67
N PRO A 238 7.02 19.33 1.48
CA PRO A 238 7.36 20.49 2.31
C PRO A 238 8.55 20.26 3.26
N GLN A 239 8.64 19.07 3.87
CA GLN A 239 9.73 18.75 4.82
C GLN A 239 11.12 18.65 4.16
N PHE A 240 11.21 18.59 2.83
CA PHE A 240 12.48 18.57 2.09
C PHE A 240 12.79 19.92 1.41
N THR A 241 12.00 20.94 1.64
CA THR A 241 12.34 22.31 1.22
C THR A 241 13.39 22.91 2.15
N ALA A 242 14.11 23.95 1.70
CA ALA A 242 15.13 24.62 2.51
C ALA A 242 14.58 25.14 3.86
N ASP A 243 13.32 25.56 3.89
CA ASP A 243 12.65 26.05 5.12
C ASP A 243 12.13 24.88 5.98
N GLY A 244 11.78 23.74 5.37
CA GLY A 244 11.28 22.57 6.09
C GLY A 244 12.37 21.75 6.78
N VAL A 245 13.63 21.88 6.35
CA VAL A 245 14.78 21.16 6.93
C VAL A 245 15.41 21.90 8.10
N ARG A 246 15.19 23.22 8.24
CA ARG A 246 15.64 24.06 9.35
C ARG A 246 14.72 23.92 10.57
#